data_8e400970220bc6806f21b7acce30801c
#
_entry.id   8e400970220bc6806f21b7acce30801c
#
_cell.length_a   1.000
_cell.length_b   1.000
_cell.length_c   1.000
_cell.angle_alpha   90.00
_cell.angle_beta   90.00
_cell.angle_gamma   90.00
#
_symmetry.space_group_name_H-M   'P 1'
#
loop_
_entity.id
_entity.type
_entity.pdbx_description
1 polymer ?
#
loop_
_entity_poly.entity_id
_entity_poly.type
_entity_poly.pdbx_seq_one_letter_code
_entity_poly.pdbx_strand_id
1 'polypeptide(L)'
;MSHLTTDDGIKLYYEEVGSGIPIVFVHEFAGDYRSYEMQMRHFGQRYRCIAYNARGYPPSDVPEDGERYSQERARDDIRAVLDALNIDKAHIVGLSMGGFATLHFGFTYPDRARSLVVAGCGYGAAPDKRAQFAEEAETAAKDFETQTMLKAAEGYALGPTRVQFQNKDPRGWHEFADQLKEHSTEGSARTMRGVQKRRPSLFDLVEQMKTITAPTLVMTGDEDWPCLEPGLLMKRTIPTAALVVMPNAGHTINLENPAAFNQHLADFFHMADVGSWRKRDPRAMVSSILGR
;
A
#
# COMPACT_ATOMS: atom_id res chain seq x y z
N MET A 1 -19.69 13.25 6.58
CA MET A 1 -18.35 12.63 6.60
C MET A 1 -18.48 11.31 7.33
N SER A 2 -18.06 10.21 6.70
CA SER A 2 -18.26 8.88 7.26
C SER A 2 -17.04 8.45 8.07
N HIS A 3 -17.27 8.01 9.31
CA HIS A 3 -16.24 7.46 10.19
C HIS A 3 -16.66 6.08 10.67
N LEU A 4 -15.69 5.22 10.86
CA LEU A 4 -15.83 3.95 11.56
C LEU A 4 -14.92 3.94 12.79
N THR A 5 -15.19 3.05 13.73
CA THR A 5 -14.38 2.93 14.95
C THR A 5 -13.68 1.57 14.95
N THR A 6 -12.37 1.59 15.16
CA THR A 6 -11.56 0.38 15.28
C THR A 6 -11.78 -0.34 16.63
N ASP A 7 -11.26 -1.56 16.76
CA ASP A 7 -11.30 -2.35 17.99
C ASP A 7 -10.59 -1.70 19.18
N ASP A 8 -9.62 -0.82 18.91
CA ASP A 8 -8.91 -0.03 19.92
C ASP A 8 -9.45 1.41 20.08
N GLY A 9 -10.63 1.71 19.51
CA GLY A 9 -11.38 2.94 19.72
C GLY A 9 -10.96 4.13 18.87
N ILE A 10 -10.13 3.93 17.84
CA ILE A 10 -9.71 4.99 16.93
C ILE A 10 -10.76 5.18 15.83
N LYS A 11 -11.10 6.42 15.52
CA LYS A 11 -12.01 6.76 14.42
C LYS A 11 -11.22 6.90 13.13
N LEU A 12 -11.56 6.10 12.13
CA LEU A 12 -11.01 6.21 10.79
C LEU A 12 -12.04 6.83 9.86
N TYR A 13 -11.61 7.85 9.12
CA TYR A 13 -12.40 8.44 8.05
C TYR A 13 -12.36 7.54 6.82
N TYR A 14 -13.49 7.40 6.12
CA TYR A 14 -13.54 6.70 4.86
C TYR A 14 -14.52 7.33 3.88
N GLU A 15 -14.28 7.08 2.61
CA GLU A 15 -15.21 7.35 1.51
C GLU A 15 -15.57 6.05 0.80
N GLU A 16 -16.79 6.01 0.29
CA GLU A 16 -17.36 4.85 -0.38
C GLU A 16 -18.11 5.26 -1.64
N VAL A 17 -17.92 4.51 -2.72
CA VAL A 17 -18.62 4.71 -3.99
C VAL A 17 -18.92 3.38 -4.64
N GLY A 18 -20.06 3.30 -5.35
CA GLY A 18 -20.48 2.12 -6.09
C GLY A 18 -21.14 1.05 -5.22
N SER A 19 -21.27 -0.15 -5.78
CA SER A 19 -21.91 -1.29 -5.14
C SER A 19 -21.37 -2.61 -5.70
N GLY A 20 -21.64 -3.74 -5.03
CA GLY A 20 -21.22 -5.07 -5.47
C GLY A 20 -20.01 -5.59 -4.69
N ILE A 21 -19.07 -6.24 -5.36
CA ILE A 21 -17.87 -6.82 -4.73
C ILE A 21 -17.00 -5.71 -4.14
N PRO A 22 -16.58 -5.82 -2.86
CA PRO A 22 -15.82 -4.74 -2.22
C PRO A 22 -14.36 -4.70 -2.66
N ILE A 23 -13.84 -3.48 -2.83
CA ILE A 23 -12.43 -3.15 -2.95
C ILE A 23 -12.09 -2.16 -1.84
N VAL A 24 -11.05 -2.44 -1.05
CA VAL A 24 -10.51 -1.51 -0.05
C VAL A 24 -9.15 -1.01 -0.51
N PHE A 25 -9.01 0.30 -0.62
CA PHE A 25 -7.78 0.99 -1.00
C PHE A 25 -7.05 1.50 0.24
N VAL A 26 -5.75 1.18 0.33
CA VAL A 26 -4.88 1.48 1.47
C VAL A 26 -3.73 2.36 1.00
N HIS A 27 -3.74 3.61 1.43
CA HIS A 27 -2.83 4.64 0.91
C HIS A 27 -1.39 4.48 1.39
N GLU A 28 -0.48 5.12 0.68
CA GLU A 28 0.93 5.25 1.04
C GLU A 28 1.16 6.29 2.14
N PHE A 29 2.41 6.39 2.64
CA PHE A 29 2.77 7.37 3.67
C PHE A 29 2.48 8.82 3.27
N ALA A 30 2.84 9.23 2.05
CA ALA A 30 2.66 10.59 1.58
C ALA A 30 1.29 10.86 0.94
N GLY A 31 0.42 9.85 0.93
CA GLY A 31 -0.94 9.95 0.40
C GLY A 31 -1.99 9.85 1.48
N ASP A 32 -3.23 10.02 1.08
CA ASP A 32 -4.43 9.80 1.88
C ASP A 32 -5.53 9.17 0.99
N TYR A 33 -6.78 9.12 1.44
CA TYR A 33 -7.90 8.56 0.68
C TYR A 33 -8.01 9.15 -0.74
N ARG A 34 -7.63 10.42 -0.95
CA ARG A 34 -7.68 11.12 -2.25
C ARG A 34 -6.72 10.53 -3.27
N SER A 35 -5.66 9.88 -2.84
CA SER A 35 -4.68 9.24 -3.74
C SER A 35 -5.28 8.14 -4.59
N TYR A 36 -6.47 7.65 -4.26
CA TYR A 36 -7.18 6.63 -5.03
C TYR A 36 -8.40 7.17 -5.80
N GLU A 37 -8.56 8.47 -5.91
CA GLU A 37 -9.73 9.08 -6.56
C GLU A 37 -9.94 8.57 -8.00
N MET A 38 -8.86 8.43 -8.77
CA MET A 38 -8.94 7.89 -10.14
C MET A 38 -9.37 6.42 -10.16
N GLN A 39 -8.95 5.62 -9.17
CA GLN A 39 -9.36 4.24 -9.01
C GLN A 39 -10.81 4.14 -8.52
N MET A 40 -11.18 4.96 -7.55
CA MET A 40 -12.54 5.03 -7.00
C MET A 40 -13.57 5.33 -8.11
N ARG A 41 -13.30 6.33 -8.96
CA ARG A 41 -14.16 6.67 -10.11
C ARG A 41 -14.25 5.55 -11.14
N HIS A 42 -13.12 4.90 -11.44
CA HIS A 42 -13.06 3.83 -12.43
C HIS A 42 -13.79 2.56 -11.97
N PHE A 43 -13.45 2.09 -10.78
CA PHE A 43 -13.99 0.82 -10.26
C PHE A 43 -15.37 0.98 -9.62
N GLY A 44 -15.74 2.15 -9.11
CA GLY A 44 -17.04 2.44 -8.52
C GLY A 44 -18.24 2.23 -9.45
N GLN A 45 -17.99 2.09 -10.76
CA GLN A 45 -19.02 1.73 -11.73
C GLN A 45 -19.44 0.25 -11.66
N ARG A 46 -18.64 -0.62 -11.03
CA ARG A 46 -18.85 -2.08 -11.00
C ARG A 46 -18.58 -2.73 -9.64
N TYR A 47 -17.89 -2.03 -8.76
CA TYR A 47 -17.44 -2.51 -7.45
C TYR A 47 -17.90 -1.55 -6.36
N ARG A 48 -17.99 -2.06 -5.14
CA ARG A 48 -18.10 -1.25 -3.93
C ARG A 48 -16.70 -0.82 -3.50
N CYS A 49 -16.29 0.39 -3.83
CA CYS A 49 -14.96 0.93 -3.58
C CYS A 49 -14.93 1.71 -2.26
N ILE A 50 -13.96 1.40 -1.40
CA ILE A 50 -13.75 2.06 -0.12
C ILE A 50 -12.29 2.54 -0.08
N ALA A 51 -12.09 3.84 0.17
CA ALA A 51 -10.78 4.42 0.50
C ALA A 51 -10.86 5.03 1.89
N TYR A 52 -9.90 4.75 2.76
CA TYR A 52 -9.88 5.27 4.13
C TYR A 52 -8.55 5.93 4.46
N ASN A 53 -8.59 6.86 5.40
CA ASN A 53 -7.38 7.42 6.00
C ASN A 53 -6.92 6.56 7.16
N ALA A 54 -5.65 6.19 7.16
CA ALA A 54 -5.02 5.52 8.28
C ALA A 54 -5.04 6.41 9.53
N ARG A 55 -4.88 5.82 10.71
CA ARG A 55 -4.64 6.58 11.95
C ARG A 55 -3.45 7.51 11.78
N GLY A 56 -3.55 8.73 12.29
CA GLY A 56 -2.55 9.78 12.10
C GLY A 56 -2.77 10.67 10.87
N TYR A 57 -3.76 10.36 10.03
CA TYR A 57 -4.10 11.12 8.82
C TYR A 57 -5.50 11.74 8.93
N PRO A 58 -5.61 13.03 9.26
CA PRO A 58 -6.91 13.70 9.32
C PRO A 58 -7.72 13.54 8.02
N PRO A 59 -9.07 13.38 8.07
CA PRO A 59 -9.93 13.49 9.26
C PRO A 59 -10.02 12.27 10.17
N SER A 60 -9.18 11.22 9.97
CA SER A 60 -9.01 10.15 10.97
C SER A 60 -8.36 10.70 12.24
N ASP A 61 -8.59 10.02 13.37
CA ASP A 61 -7.95 10.37 14.63
C ASP A 61 -6.42 10.35 14.52
N VAL A 62 -5.79 11.27 15.27
CA VAL A 62 -4.33 11.35 15.44
C VAL A 62 -4.00 10.98 16.89
N PRO A 63 -3.89 9.68 17.22
CA PRO A 63 -3.59 9.25 18.59
C PRO A 63 -2.30 9.87 19.11
N GLU A 64 -2.32 10.38 20.35
CA GLU A 64 -1.13 10.98 20.98
C GLU A 64 -0.08 9.94 21.37
N ASP A 65 -0.53 8.76 21.76
CA ASP A 65 0.33 7.64 22.13
C ASP A 65 0.97 7.01 20.90
N GLY A 66 2.30 7.13 20.78
CA GLY A 66 3.08 6.56 19.68
C GLY A 66 3.02 5.03 19.58
N GLU A 67 2.70 4.33 20.66
CA GLU A 67 2.55 2.86 20.64
C GLU A 67 1.28 2.39 19.93
N ARG A 68 0.36 3.31 19.64
CA ARG A 68 -0.80 3.06 18.77
C ARG A 68 -0.47 3.02 17.28
N TYR A 69 0.78 3.27 16.90
CA TYR A 69 1.27 3.24 15.53
C TYR A 69 2.21 2.06 15.36
N SER A 70 1.77 1.04 14.66
CA SER A 70 2.60 -0.12 14.31
C SER A 70 2.15 -0.75 13.00
N GLN A 71 2.98 -1.64 12.45
CA GLN A 71 2.64 -2.41 11.26
C GLN A 71 1.43 -3.32 11.52
N GLU A 72 1.32 -3.87 12.73
CA GLU A 72 0.19 -4.70 13.17
C GLU A 72 -1.10 -3.89 13.21
N ARG A 73 -1.06 -2.65 13.74
CA ARG A 73 -2.21 -1.76 13.74
C ARG A 73 -2.62 -1.33 12.34
N ALA A 74 -1.67 -1.04 11.46
CA ALA A 74 -1.97 -0.72 10.06
C ALA A 74 -2.67 -1.88 9.34
N ARG A 75 -2.26 -3.13 9.62
CA ARG A 75 -2.95 -4.34 9.17
C ARG A 75 -4.36 -4.48 9.77
N ASP A 76 -4.49 -4.29 11.10
CA ASP A 76 -5.75 -4.48 11.82
C ASP A 76 -6.77 -3.38 11.49
N ASP A 77 -6.32 -2.18 11.11
CA ASP A 77 -7.18 -1.13 10.60
C ASP A 77 -7.90 -1.56 9.30
N ILE A 78 -7.26 -2.34 8.41
CA ILE A 78 -7.93 -2.93 7.25
C ILE A 78 -9.06 -3.87 7.71
N ARG A 79 -8.80 -4.73 8.70
CA ARG A 79 -9.82 -5.61 9.28
C ARG A 79 -10.97 -4.81 9.90
N ALA A 80 -10.65 -3.74 10.64
CA ALA A 80 -11.66 -2.89 11.26
C ALA A 80 -12.56 -2.20 10.21
N VAL A 81 -12.01 -1.79 9.07
CA VAL A 81 -12.80 -1.28 7.94
C VAL A 81 -13.79 -2.34 7.45
N LEU A 82 -13.33 -3.58 7.25
CA LEU A 82 -14.21 -4.67 6.80
C LEU A 82 -15.30 -4.96 7.82
N ASP A 83 -14.95 -5.05 9.11
CA ASP A 83 -15.87 -5.40 10.18
C ASP A 83 -16.95 -4.31 10.35
N ALA A 84 -16.56 -3.05 10.40
CA ALA A 84 -17.50 -1.93 10.56
C ALA A 84 -18.47 -1.77 9.38
N LEU A 85 -18.04 -2.14 8.18
CA LEU A 85 -18.86 -2.05 6.96
C LEU A 85 -19.59 -3.36 6.62
N ASN A 86 -19.54 -4.36 7.51
CA ASN A 86 -20.13 -5.68 7.33
C ASN A 86 -19.67 -6.37 6.04
N ILE A 87 -18.38 -6.29 5.76
CA ILE A 87 -17.73 -6.91 4.61
C ILE A 87 -17.03 -8.18 5.07
N ASP A 88 -17.49 -9.31 4.59
CA ASP A 88 -16.86 -10.60 4.89
C ASP A 88 -15.48 -10.73 4.23
N LYS A 89 -15.41 -10.42 2.93
CA LYS A 89 -14.19 -10.57 2.13
C LYS A 89 -14.10 -9.49 1.04
N ALA A 90 -12.90 -8.91 0.85
CA ALA A 90 -12.67 -7.85 -0.14
C ALA A 90 -11.38 -8.05 -0.94
N HIS A 91 -11.29 -7.41 -2.11
CA HIS A 91 -10.02 -7.10 -2.74
C HIS A 91 -9.33 -6.01 -1.91
N ILE A 92 -8.07 -6.22 -1.55
CA ILE A 92 -7.28 -5.22 -0.79
C ILE A 92 -6.17 -4.70 -1.69
N VAL A 93 -6.15 -3.41 -1.91
CA VAL A 93 -5.19 -2.72 -2.79
C VAL A 93 -4.37 -1.74 -1.96
N GLY A 94 -3.10 -2.00 -1.79
CA GLY A 94 -2.22 -1.12 -1.01
C GLY A 94 -1.00 -0.67 -1.79
N LEU A 95 -0.63 0.59 -1.61
CA LEU A 95 0.59 1.17 -2.15
C LEU A 95 1.57 1.47 -1.02
N SER A 96 2.85 1.11 -1.16
CA SER A 96 3.93 1.46 -0.23
C SER A 96 3.61 1.02 1.22
N MET A 97 3.45 1.95 2.14
CA MET A 97 2.98 1.68 3.51
C MET A 97 1.70 0.84 3.51
N GLY A 98 0.73 1.19 2.67
CA GLY A 98 -0.48 0.41 2.45
C GLY A 98 -0.20 -0.95 1.83
N GLY A 99 0.83 -1.07 0.97
CA GLY A 99 1.29 -2.35 0.42
C GLY A 99 1.82 -3.29 1.49
N PHE A 100 2.63 -2.77 2.44
CA PHE A 100 3.06 -3.55 3.62
C PHE A 100 1.87 -3.98 4.48
N ALA A 101 0.92 -3.07 4.75
CA ALA A 101 -0.28 -3.42 5.52
C ALA A 101 -1.12 -4.49 4.80
N THR A 102 -1.28 -4.40 3.48
CA THR A 102 -1.97 -5.38 2.63
C THR A 102 -1.29 -6.76 2.67
N LEU A 103 0.04 -6.79 2.58
CA LEU A 103 0.81 -8.04 2.68
C LEU A 103 0.62 -8.70 4.05
N HIS A 104 0.76 -7.92 5.14
CA HIS A 104 0.54 -8.39 6.50
C HIS A 104 -0.89 -8.86 6.72
N PHE A 105 -1.88 -8.19 6.12
CA PHE A 105 -3.27 -8.62 6.13
C PHE A 105 -3.43 -9.99 5.48
N GLY A 106 -2.79 -10.22 4.34
CA GLY A 106 -2.89 -11.45 3.57
C GLY A 106 -2.44 -12.71 4.30
N PHE A 107 -1.36 -12.66 5.08
CA PHE A 107 -0.93 -13.83 5.84
C PHE A 107 -1.57 -13.93 7.23
N THR A 108 -2.13 -12.84 7.75
CA THR A 108 -2.79 -12.85 9.08
C THR A 108 -4.27 -13.19 8.99
N TYR A 109 -4.96 -12.68 7.96
CA TYR A 109 -6.40 -12.84 7.74
C TYR A 109 -6.71 -13.42 6.35
N PRO A 110 -6.20 -14.62 6.02
CA PRO A 110 -6.29 -15.18 4.65
C PRO A 110 -7.73 -15.33 4.17
N ASP A 111 -8.67 -15.62 5.09
CA ASP A 111 -10.07 -15.80 4.75
C ASP A 111 -10.82 -14.49 4.49
N ARG A 112 -10.24 -13.34 4.87
CA ARG A 112 -10.82 -12.01 4.65
C ARG A 112 -10.33 -11.35 3.35
N ALA A 113 -9.30 -11.90 2.71
CA ALA A 113 -8.76 -11.42 1.44
C ALA A 113 -9.37 -12.16 0.24
N ARG A 114 -10.13 -11.46 -0.60
CA ARG A 114 -10.55 -11.96 -1.92
C ARG A 114 -9.38 -11.99 -2.90
N SER A 115 -8.60 -10.94 -2.92
CA SER A 115 -7.29 -10.85 -3.53
C SER A 115 -6.47 -9.73 -2.90
N LEU A 116 -5.17 -9.72 -3.16
CA LEU A 116 -4.21 -8.74 -2.65
C LEU A 116 -3.50 -8.07 -3.82
N VAL A 117 -3.44 -6.74 -3.81
CA VAL A 117 -2.55 -5.95 -4.67
C VAL A 117 -1.52 -5.28 -3.79
N VAL A 118 -0.26 -5.68 -3.92
CA VAL A 118 0.86 -5.18 -3.12
C VAL A 118 1.74 -4.34 -4.05
N ALA A 119 1.53 -3.03 -4.02
CA ALA A 119 2.17 -2.09 -4.93
C ALA A 119 3.26 -1.27 -4.22
N GLY A 120 4.39 -0.99 -4.89
CA GLY A 120 5.47 -0.14 -4.38
C GLY A 120 5.99 -0.55 -2.99
N CYS A 121 6.10 -1.84 -2.73
CA CYS A 121 6.39 -2.38 -1.40
C CYS A 121 7.85 -2.87 -1.33
N GLY A 122 8.73 -2.10 -0.68
CA GLY A 122 10.16 -2.48 -0.64
C GLY A 122 11.08 -1.57 0.16
N TYR A 123 10.72 -0.33 0.39
CA TYR A 123 11.56 0.61 1.13
C TYR A 123 11.96 0.07 2.50
N GLY A 124 13.26 0.07 2.79
CA GLY A 124 13.81 -0.44 4.04
C GLY A 124 13.72 -1.96 4.20
N ALA A 125 13.35 -2.71 3.14
CA ALA A 125 13.29 -4.17 3.21
C ALA A 125 14.66 -4.83 3.10
N ALA A 126 15.56 -4.31 2.25
CA ALA A 126 16.88 -4.89 2.04
C ALA A 126 17.69 -4.95 3.36
N PRO A 127 18.23 -6.12 3.75
CA PRO A 127 18.89 -6.30 5.05
C PRO A 127 20.06 -5.34 5.29
N ASP A 128 20.87 -5.08 4.26
CA ASP A 128 22.00 -4.16 4.29
C ASP A 128 21.59 -2.69 4.37
N LYS A 129 20.33 -2.36 4.05
CA LYS A 129 19.79 -1.00 4.10
C LYS A 129 18.91 -0.72 5.32
N ARG A 130 18.68 -1.71 6.18
CA ARG A 130 17.78 -1.57 7.35
C ARG A 130 18.21 -0.46 8.31
N ALA A 131 19.50 -0.41 8.67
CA ALA A 131 20.01 0.60 9.59
C ALA A 131 19.91 2.01 8.99
N GLN A 132 20.30 2.17 7.74
CA GLN A 132 20.16 3.43 6.99
C GLN A 132 18.70 3.89 6.94
N PHE A 133 17.80 3.01 6.57
CA PHE A 133 16.36 3.35 6.50
C PHE A 133 15.78 3.74 7.86
N ALA A 134 16.20 3.06 8.94
CA ALA A 134 15.75 3.40 10.30
C ALA A 134 16.22 4.81 10.73
N GLU A 135 17.43 5.21 10.33
CA GLU A 135 17.97 6.55 10.57
C GLU A 135 17.27 7.61 9.73
N GLU A 136 17.04 7.32 8.44
CA GLU A 136 16.28 8.20 7.54
C GLU A 136 14.85 8.41 8.03
N ALA A 137 14.18 7.36 8.49
CA ALA A 137 12.85 7.46 9.05
C ALA A 137 12.80 8.32 10.33
N GLU A 138 13.80 8.19 11.21
CA GLU A 138 13.90 9.03 12.39
C GLU A 138 14.20 10.48 12.05
N THR A 139 15.07 10.72 11.06
CA THR A 139 15.40 12.07 10.57
C THR A 139 14.15 12.72 9.97
N ALA A 140 13.42 12.01 9.11
CA ALA A 140 12.18 12.52 8.54
C ALA A 140 11.14 12.86 9.63
N ALA A 141 10.99 11.99 10.65
CA ALA A 141 10.09 12.27 11.77
C ALA A 141 10.47 13.55 12.53
N LYS A 142 11.77 13.77 12.77
CA LYS A 142 12.27 15.03 13.42
C LYS A 142 12.08 16.25 12.52
N ASP A 143 12.28 16.10 11.22
CA ASP A 143 12.08 17.20 10.27
C ASP A 143 10.59 17.62 10.24
N PHE A 144 9.66 16.67 10.28
CA PHE A 144 8.23 16.98 10.41
C PHE A 144 7.95 17.76 11.69
N GLU A 145 8.44 17.31 12.83
CA GLU A 145 8.23 17.97 14.14
C GLU A 145 8.86 19.36 14.21
N THR A 146 10.01 19.59 13.58
CA THR A 146 10.75 20.86 13.66
C THR A 146 10.33 21.88 12.60
N GLN A 147 9.95 21.42 11.41
CA GLN A 147 9.64 22.28 10.27
C GLN A 147 8.15 22.37 9.95
N THR A 148 7.30 21.53 10.59
CA THR A 148 5.91 21.24 10.25
C THR A 148 5.75 20.55 8.88
N MET A 149 4.63 19.84 8.68
CA MET A 149 4.34 19.20 7.38
C MET A 149 4.26 20.20 6.23
N LEU A 150 3.78 21.42 6.50
CA LEU A 150 3.67 22.46 5.49
C LEU A 150 5.01 22.71 4.76
N LYS A 151 6.12 22.68 5.47
CA LYS A 151 7.46 22.92 4.90
C LYS A 151 8.19 21.62 4.53
N ALA A 152 8.10 20.60 5.36
CA ALA A 152 8.78 19.32 5.12
C ALA A 152 8.22 18.59 3.91
N ALA A 153 6.91 18.74 3.60
CA ALA A 153 6.27 18.15 2.45
C ALA A 153 6.89 18.60 1.12
N GLU A 154 7.38 19.83 1.01
CA GLU A 154 8.02 20.33 -0.20
C GLU A 154 9.26 19.48 -0.55
N GLY A 155 10.14 19.23 0.42
CA GLY A 155 11.31 18.39 0.25
C GLY A 155 10.94 16.92 -0.04
N TYR A 156 9.95 16.40 0.66
CA TYR A 156 9.50 15.02 0.49
C TYR A 156 8.88 14.77 -0.90
N ALA A 157 8.07 15.71 -1.39
CA ALA A 157 7.44 15.63 -2.72
C ALA A 157 8.45 15.73 -3.88
N LEU A 158 9.64 16.28 -3.64
CA LEU A 158 10.75 16.36 -4.59
C LEU A 158 11.68 15.13 -4.53
N GLY A 159 11.38 14.15 -3.70
CA GLY A 159 12.20 12.94 -3.57
C GLY A 159 12.34 12.16 -4.89
N PRO A 160 13.43 11.36 -5.04
CA PRO A 160 13.76 10.69 -6.30
C PRO A 160 12.65 9.77 -6.81
N THR A 161 11.84 9.24 -5.92
CA THR A 161 10.71 8.35 -6.25
C THR A 161 9.51 9.06 -6.86
N ARG A 162 9.49 10.41 -6.86
CA ARG A 162 8.41 11.24 -7.40
C ARG A 162 8.77 11.90 -8.73
N VAL A 163 10.01 11.72 -9.21
CA VAL A 163 10.52 12.38 -10.43
C VAL A 163 9.67 12.02 -11.65
N GLN A 164 9.31 10.75 -11.82
CA GLN A 164 8.48 10.33 -12.94
C GLN A 164 7.06 10.89 -12.86
N PHE A 165 6.50 10.99 -11.67
CA PHE A 165 5.19 11.62 -11.48
C PHE A 165 5.24 13.09 -11.88
N GLN A 166 6.23 13.83 -11.37
CA GLN A 166 6.41 15.25 -11.72
C GLN A 166 6.60 15.49 -13.23
N ASN A 167 7.36 14.61 -13.88
CA ASN A 167 7.64 14.73 -15.31
C ASN A 167 6.41 14.43 -16.18
N LYS A 168 5.60 13.44 -15.82
CA LYS A 168 4.46 12.98 -16.63
C LYS A 168 3.21 13.81 -16.40
N ASP A 169 2.92 14.14 -15.15
CA ASP A 169 1.76 14.91 -14.75
C ASP A 169 2.14 15.96 -13.71
N PRO A 170 2.75 17.09 -14.14
CA PRO A 170 3.13 18.17 -13.24
C PRO A 170 1.96 18.72 -12.43
N ARG A 171 0.75 18.74 -13.02
CA ARG A 171 -0.44 19.23 -12.34
C ARG A 171 -0.87 18.27 -11.21
N GLY A 172 -1.01 16.99 -11.51
CA GLY A 172 -1.32 15.97 -10.51
C GLY A 172 -0.25 15.89 -9.42
N TRP A 173 1.03 16.06 -9.78
CA TRP A 173 2.11 16.14 -8.81
C TRP A 173 1.97 17.36 -7.88
N HIS A 174 1.57 18.53 -8.38
CA HIS A 174 1.29 19.69 -7.54
C HIS A 174 0.10 19.44 -6.60
N GLU A 175 -0.98 18.84 -7.09
CA GLU A 175 -2.13 18.46 -6.26
C GLU A 175 -1.72 17.49 -5.15
N PHE A 176 -0.91 16.49 -5.45
CA PHE A 176 -0.33 15.57 -4.47
C PHE A 176 0.54 16.30 -3.43
N ALA A 177 1.43 17.20 -3.87
CA ALA A 177 2.30 17.96 -2.98
C ALA A 177 1.52 18.88 -2.03
N ASP A 178 0.44 19.48 -2.52
CA ASP A 178 -0.43 20.35 -1.72
C ASP A 178 -1.23 19.51 -0.70
N GLN A 179 -1.75 18.34 -1.10
CA GLN A 179 -2.44 17.43 -0.18
C GLN A 179 -1.50 16.92 0.92
N LEU A 180 -0.24 16.63 0.60
CA LEU A 180 0.75 16.21 1.59
C LEU A 180 1.01 17.29 2.66
N LYS A 181 0.95 18.57 2.30
CA LYS A 181 1.09 19.68 3.26
C LYS A 181 -0.03 19.73 4.29
N GLU A 182 -1.19 19.15 3.99
CA GLU A 182 -2.35 19.11 4.89
C GLU A 182 -2.26 18.00 5.95
N HIS A 183 -1.29 17.09 5.83
CA HIS A 183 -1.12 15.99 6.78
C HIS A 183 -0.76 16.52 8.18
N SER A 184 -1.16 15.76 9.22
CA SER A 184 -0.76 16.06 10.59
C SER A 184 0.73 15.89 10.78
N THR A 185 1.38 16.92 11.30
CA THR A 185 2.80 16.86 11.71
C THR A 185 3.07 15.73 12.68
N GLU A 186 2.28 15.65 13.76
CA GLU A 186 2.41 14.64 14.81
C GLU A 186 2.05 13.26 14.32
N GLY A 187 0.97 13.16 13.51
CA GLY A 187 0.54 11.90 12.90
C GLY A 187 1.60 11.34 11.96
N SER A 188 2.17 12.17 11.10
CA SER A 188 3.23 11.78 10.17
C SER A 188 4.51 11.35 10.90
N ALA A 189 4.94 12.09 11.92
CA ALA A 189 6.12 11.75 12.72
C ALA A 189 5.93 10.40 13.45
N ARG A 190 4.77 10.18 14.09
CA ARG A 190 4.45 8.93 14.77
C ARG A 190 4.33 7.76 13.81
N THR A 191 3.73 7.95 12.64
CA THR A 191 3.65 6.94 11.58
C THR A 191 5.04 6.57 11.08
N MET A 192 5.91 7.55 10.89
CA MET A 192 7.28 7.29 10.47
C MET A 192 8.04 6.45 11.49
N ARG A 193 7.92 6.73 12.80
CA ARG A 193 8.57 5.96 13.87
C ARG A 193 7.91 4.61 14.12
N GLY A 194 6.58 4.58 14.27
CA GLY A 194 5.84 3.40 14.69
C GLY A 194 5.62 2.39 13.57
N VAL A 195 5.28 2.85 12.37
CA VAL A 195 4.99 1.98 11.23
C VAL A 195 6.22 1.79 10.35
N GLN A 196 6.82 2.87 9.83
CA GLN A 196 7.88 2.75 8.83
C GLN A 196 9.19 2.21 9.42
N LYS A 197 9.70 2.84 10.49
CA LYS A 197 10.97 2.47 11.12
C LYS A 197 10.94 1.09 11.76
N ARG A 198 9.84 0.75 12.47
CA ARG A 198 9.72 -0.47 13.27
C ARG A 198 9.29 -1.70 12.48
N ARG A 199 8.69 -1.54 11.28
CA ARG A 199 8.18 -2.69 10.51
C ARG A 199 9.29 -3.71 10.22
N PRO A 200 8.97 -5.02 10.20
CA PRO A 200 9.93 -6.06 9.85
C PRO A 200 10.37 -5.94 8.39
N SER A 201 11.55 -6.46 8.08
CA SER A 201 11.99 -6.62 6.70
C SER A 201 11.13 -7.65 5.97
N LEU A 202 10.88 -7.44 4.68
CA LEU A 202 10.23 -8.47 3.83
C LEU A 202 11.04 -9.75 3.76
N PHE A 203 12.37 -9.66 3.89
CA PHE A 203 13.26 -10.82 3.91
C PHE A 203 13.10 -11.66 5.18
N ASP A 204 12.64 -11.06 6.29
CA ASP A 204 12.33 -11.76 7.54
C ASP A 204 10.93 -12.42 7.51
N LEU A 205 10.09 -12.08 6.53
CA LEU A 205 8.70 -12.52 6.41
C LEU A 205 8.50 -13.65 5.38
N VAL A 206 9.58 -14.29 4.94
CA VAL A 206 9.52 -15.33 3.89
C VAL A 206 8.58 -16.47 4.26
N GLU A 207 8.64 -16.96 5.49
CA GLU A 207 7.78 -18.07 5.92
C GLU A 207 6.29 -17.67 5.99
N GLN A 208 6.01 -16.45 6.47
CA GLN A 208 4.65 -15.91 6.49
C GLN A 208 4.11 -15.70 5.06
N MET A 209 4.93 -15.17 4.16
CA MET A 209 4.53 -14.98 2.75
C MET A 209 4.18 -16.30 2.04
N LYS A 210 4.82 -17.40 2.39
CA LYS A 210 4.49 -18.75 1.85
C LYS A 210 3.09 -19.21 2.22
N THR A 211 2.51 -18.69 3.30
CA THR A 211 1.16 -19.09 3.76
C THR A 211 0.04 -18.33 3.04
N ILE A 212 0.36 -17.30 2.25
CA ILE A 212 -0.65 -16.53 1.51
C ILE A 212 -1.30 -17.43 0.44
N THR A 213 -2.60 -17.60 0.55
CA THR A 213 -3.42 -18.40 -0.39
C THR A 213 -4.25 -17.56 -1.33
N ALA A 214 -4.54 -16.31 -0.96
CA ALA A 214 -5.31 -15.39 -1.78
C ALA A 214 -4.56 -15.06 -3.11
N PRO A 215 -5.28 -14.92 -4.23
CA PRO A 215 -4.72 -14.34 -5.46
C PRO A 215 -3.93 -13.06 -5.13
N THR A 216 -2.69 -12.96 -5.61
CA THR A 216 -1.82 -11.83 -5.28
C THR A 216 -1.19 -11.22 -6.53
N LEU A 217 -1.31 -9.91 -6.68
CA LEU A 217 -0.63 -9.12 -7.70
C LEU A 217 0.38 -8.20 -7.03
N VAL A 218 1.66 -8.41 -7.32
CA VAL A 218 2.75 -7.52 -6.91
C VAL A 218 3.00 -6.53 -8.03
N MET A 219 3.07 -5.23 -7.74
CA MET A 219 3.29 -4.19 -8.74
C MET A 219 4.37 -3.21 -8.29
N THR A 220 5.23 -2.78 -9.21
CA THR A 220 6.23 -1.74 -8.96
C THR A 220 6.54 -0.97 -10.24
N GLY A 221 7.03 0.26 -10.10
CA GLY A 221 7.65 0.97 -11.22
C GLY A 221 9.07 0.45 -11.47
N ASP A 222 9.56 0.53 -12.70
CA ASP A 222 10.92 0.11 -13.06
C ASP A 222 12.00 1.09 -12.55
N GLU A 223 11.61 2.30 -12.17
CA GLU A 223 12.46 3.30 -11.52
C GLU A 223 12.25 3.40 -10.01
N ASP A 224 11.39 2.58 -9.43
CA ASP A 224 11.24 2.43 -7.98
C ASP A 224 12.25 1.39 -7.43
N TRP A 225 13.54 1.71 -7.58
CA TRP A 225 14.67 0.83 -7.32
C TRP A 225 14.59 0.04 -6.00
N PRO A 226 14.22 0.65 -4.85
CA PRO A 226 14.13 -0.08 -3.59
C PRO A 226 13.03 -1.15 -3.56
N CYS A 227 12.09 -1.12 -4.50
CA CYS A 227 10.95 -2.03 -4.56
C CYS A 227 11.11 -3.17 -5.58
N LEU A 228 12.11 -3.10 -6.49
CA LEU A 228 12.31 -4.11 -7.53
C LEU A 228 12.70 -5.47 -6.95
N GLU A 229 13.77 -5.53 -6.16
CA GLU A 229 14.25 -6.78 -5.57
C GLU A 229 13.24 -7.37 -4.56
N PRO A 230 12.65 -6.58 -3.64
CA PRO A 230 11.55 -7.05 -2.82
C PRO A 230 10.33 -7.53 -3.61
N GLY A 231 10.01 -6.89 -4.73
CA GLY A 231 8.96 -7.34 -5.65
C GLY A 231 9.25 -8.73 -6.22
N LEU A 232 10.48 -8.97 -6.64
CA LEU A 232 10.95 -10.30 -7.07
C LEU A 232 10.93 -11.33 -5.95
N LEU A 233 11.32 -10.94 -4.73
CA LEU A 233 11.23 -11.80 -3.54
C LEU A 233 9.78 -12.24 -3.30
N MET A 234 8.84 -11.29 -3.24
CA MET A 234 7.42 -11.59 -3.06
C MET A 234 6.89 -12.50 -4.17
N LYS A 235 7.24 -12.22 -5.44
CA LYS A 235 6.88 -13.07 -6.57
C LYS A 235 7.39 -14.50 -6.44
N ARG A 236 8.60 -14.69 -5.94
CA ARG A 236 9.21 -16.01 -5.75
C ARG A 236 8.61 -16.76 -4.57
N THR A 237 8.26 -16.05 -3.51
CA THR A 237 7.85 -16.59 -2.21
C THR A 237 6.36 -16.90 -2.13
N ILE A 238 5.50 -15.96 -2.57
CA ILE A 238 4.04 -16.12 -2.49
C ILE A 238 3.57 -17.09 -3.59
N PRO A 239 2.90 -18.21 -3.25
CA PRO A 239 2.55 -19.24 -4.24
C PRO A 239 1.60 -18.74 -5.33
N THR A 240 0.76 -17.76 -5.03
CA THR A 240 -0.26 -17.19 -5.92
C THR A 240 0.18 -15.90 -6.60
N ALA A 241 1.40 -15.40 -6.34
CA ALA A 241 1.81 -14.09 -6.84
C ALA A 241 2.11 -14.06 -8.35
N ALA A 242 1.63 -13.01 -9.01
CA ALA A 242 2.18 -12.49 -10.26
C ALA A 242 2.92 -11.16 -10.00
N LEU A 243 3.80 -10.77 -10.91
CA LEU A 243 4.57 -9.51 -10.83
C LEU A 243 4.34 -8.69 -12.08
N VAL A 244 4.02 -7.42 -11.89
CA VAL A 244 4.02 -6.39 -12.92
C VAL A 244 5.08 -5.37 -12.57
N VAL A 245 5.99 -5.11 -13.50
CA VAL A 245 6.91 -3.98 -13.45
C VAL A 245 6.45 -2.98 -14.50
N MET A 246 5.98 -1.82 -14.05
CA MET A 246 5.45 -0.79 -14.93
C MET A 246 6.60 0.03 -15.52
N PRO A 247 6.72 0.13 -16.86
CA PRO A 247 7.84 0.80 -17.49
C PRO A 247 7.78 2.31 -17.30
N ASN A 248 8.96 2.92 -17.15
CA ASN A 248 9.12 4.35 -17.02
C ASN A 248 8.26 4.92 -15.89
N ALA A 249 8.23 4.25 -14.75
CA ALA A 249 7.38 4.60 -13.61
C ALA A 249 8.17 4.57 -12.30
N GLY A 250 7.90 5.55 -11.44
CA GLY A 250 8.45 5.64 -10.09
C GLY A 250 7.55 4.92 -9.07
N HIS A 251 7.34 5.56 -7.94
CA HIS A 251 6.69 4.94 -6.78
C HIS A 251 5.16 5.02 -6.79
N THR A 252 4.59 6.14 -7.24
CA THR A 252 3.14 6.39 -7.24
C THR A 252 2.48 5.91 -8.53
N ILE A 253 2.66 4.65 -8.86
CA ILE A 253 2.21 4.06 -10.13
C ILE A 253 0.72 4.21 -10.41
N ASN A 254 -0.11 4.30 -9.36
CA ASN A 254 -1.55 4.53 -9.45
C ASN A 254 -1.91 5.97 -9.87
N LEU A 255 -1.04 6.93 -9.58
CA LEU A 255 -1.18 8.35 -9.97
C LEU A 255 -0.42 8.64 -11.27
N GLU A 256 0.78 8.08 -11.43
CA GLU A 256 1.65 8.30 -12.59
C GLU A 256 1.09 7.70 -13.88
N ASN A 257 0.50 6.53 -13.80
CA ASN A 257 -0.06 5.79 -14.94
C ASN A 257 -1.41 5.16 -14.58
N PRO A 258 -2.42 5.97 -14.24
CA PRO A 258 -3.69 5.47 -13.71
C PRO A 258 -4.42 4.53 -14.68
N ALA A 259 -4.34 4.78 -15.98
CA ALA A 259 -4.98 3.93 -16.99
C ALA A 259 -4.38 2.51 -17.01
N ALA A 260 -3.04 2.40 -17.07
CA ALA A 260 -2.36 1.11 -17.05
C ALA A 260 -2.53 0.39 -15.70
N PHE A 261 -2.41 1.12 -14.58
CA PHE A 261 -2.67 0.58 -13.26
C PHE A 261 -4.09 -0.01 -13.16
N ASN A 262 -5.10 0.76 -13.56
CA ASN A 262 -6.49 0.32 -13.54
C ASN A 262 -6.73 -0.90 -14.45
N GLN A 263 -6.11 -0.96 -15.64
CA GLN A 263 -6.23 -2.10 -16.53
C GLN A 263 -5.67 -3.39 -15.90
N HIS A 264 -4.48 -3.33 -15.30
CA HIS A 264 -3.91 -4.48 -14.60
C HIS A 264 -4.78 -4.95 -13.43
N LEU A 265 -5.37 -4.02 -12.68
CA LEU A 265 -6.28 -4.36 -11.61
C LEU A 265 -7.58 -4.98 -12.12
N ALA A 266 -8.17 -4.44 -13.20
CA ALA A 266 -9.40 -4.95 -13.79
C ALA A 266 -9.25 -6.40 -14.27
N ASP A 267 -8.17 -6.69 -15.00
CA ASP A 267 -7.86 -8.04 -15.48
C ASP A 267 -7.62 -8.99 -14.31
N PHE A 268 -6.88 -8.54 -13.30
CA PHE A 268 -6.58 -9.32 -12.10
C PHE A 268 -7.84 -9.64 -11.29
N PHE A 269 -8.68 -8.64 -11.02
CA PHE A 269 -9.92 -8.84 -10.27
C PHE A 269 -10.87 -9.78 -11.02
N HIS A 270 -11.01 -9.61 -12.33
CA HIS A 270 -11.81 -10.53 -13.13
C HIS A 270 -11.34 -11.98 -12.96
N MET A 271 -10.06 -12.24 -13.12
CA MET A 271 -9.50 -13.59 -12.96
C MET A 271 -9.67 -14.14 -11.53
N ALA A 272 -9.53 -13.29 -10.52
CA ALA A 272 -9.75 -13.67 -9.13
C ALA A 272 -11.24 -14.00 -8.86
N ASP A 273 -12.16 -13.20 -9.40
CA ASP A 273 -13.59 -13.33 -9.18
C ASP A 273 -14.18 -14.59 -9.85
N VAL A 274 -13.70 -14.93 -11.03
CA VAL A 274 -14.13 -16.17 -11.73
C VAL A 274 -13.33 -17.41 -11.31
N GLY A 275 -12.41 -17.29 -10.34
CA GLY A 275 -11.62 -18.41 -9.81
C GLY A 275 -10.58 -18.96 -10.81
N SER A 276 -10.21 -18.19 -11.82
CA SER A 276 -9.21 -18.61 -12.82
C SER A 276 -7.77 -18.27 -12.43
N TRP A 277 -7.57 -17.43 -11.40
CA TRP A 277 -6.24 -17.14 -10.87
C TRP A 277 -5.73 -18.30 -10.02
N ARG A 278 -4.67 -18.96 -10.47
CA ARG A 278 -4.17 -20.21 -9.87
C ARG A 278 -2.83 -20.01 -9.18
N LYS A 279 -2.51 -20.94 -8.28
CA LYS A 279 -1.15 -21.10 -7.79
C LYS A 279 -0.20 -21.34 -8.96
N ARG A 280 1.04 -20.88 -8.81
CA ARG A 280 2.10 -21.11 -9.80
C ARG A 280 2.32 -22.61 -10.00
N ASP A 281 2.35 -23.03 -11.27
CA ASP A 281 2.64 -24.41 -11.63
C ASP A 281 4.11 -24.74 -11.26
N PRO A 282 4.36 -25.79 -10.47
CA PRO A 282 5.73 -26.20 -10.11
C PRO A 282 6.63 -26.46 -11.34
N ARG A 283 6.07 -26.88 -12.46
CA ARG A 283 6.82 -27.10 -13.71
C ARG A 283 7.46 -25.81 -14.24
N ALA A 284 6.85 -24.65 -13.97
CA ALA A 284 7.40 -23.36 -14.35
C ALA A 284 8.53 -22.87 -13.42
N MET A 285 8.84 -23.62 -12.36
CA MET A 285 9.89 -23.29 -11.38
C MET A 285 11.22 -23.99 -11.65
N VAL A 286 11.25 -24.87 -12.64
CA VAL A 286 12.45 -25.63 -13.00
C VAL A 286 13.43 -24.74 -13.74
N SER A 287 14.69 -24.76 -13.34
CA SER A 287 15.76 -23.96 -13.96
C SER A 287 16.26 -24.51 -15.29
N SER A 288 15.96 -25.80 -15.57
CA SER A 288 16.36 -26.47 -16.82
C SER A 288 15.38 -26.15 -17.94
N ILE A 289 15.87 -25.77 -19.10
CA ILE A 289 15.05 -25.58 -20.31
C ILE A 289 14.42 -26.88 -20.82
N LEU A 290 14.95 -28.02 -20.41
CA LEU A 290 14.44 -29.34 -20.78
C LEU A 290 13.46 -29.91 -19.76
N GLY A 291 13.15 -29.20 -18.68
CA GLY A 291 12.20 -29.65 -17.66
C GLY A 291 12.64 -30.88 -16.86
N ARG A 292 13.95 -31.16 -16.80
CA ARG A 292 14.56 -32.32 -16.13
C ARG A 292 15.35 -31.88 -14.91
#